data_d2f8545274825aac954fe5471c868199
#
_entry.id   d2f8545274825aac954fe5471c868199
#
_cell.length_a   1.000
_cell.length_b   1.000
_cell.length_c   1.000
_cell.angle_alpha   90.00
_cell.angle_beta   90.00
_cell.angle_gamma   90.00
#
_symmetry.space_group_name_H-M   'P 1'
#
loop_
_entity.id
_entity.type
_entity.pdbx_description
1 polymer ?
#
loop_
_entity_poly.entity_id
_entity_poly.type
_entity_poly.pdbx_seq_one_letter_code
_entity_poly.pdbx_strand_id
1 'polypeptide(L)'
;MHIELIDLLRCPEPHEETWLVAAFNKIDGRNIIEAKLGCPVCRREYLIHEGIGIFGGDVSADSREEDATTTAAFLDLTSPGKTILLAGAFGFVADEIVEMTQSRAISLNAPRKGSNENVAAIMTASRIPLASSSLNGVALDSRHSTQFLVAEAARILRPGGRLLMSGDAPITSEFRQLARDENHVVSERIGDLTTLQRKAGR
;
A
#
# COMPACT_ATOMS: atom_id res chain seq x y z
N MET A 1 10.22 -0.55 -11.25
CA MET A 1 9.30 -1.37 -10.38
C MET A 1 9.83 -2.79 -10.36
N HIS A 2 10.04 -3.38 -9.17
CA HIS A 2 10.51 -4.77 -9.07
C HIS A 2 9.46 -5.76 -9.61
N ILE A 3 9.89 -6.79 -10.35
CA ILE A 3 8.98 -7.71 -11.07
C ILE A 3 8.02 -8.45 -10.14
N GLU A 4 8.43 -8.78 -8.91
CA GLU A 4 7.58 -9.49 -7.94
C GLU A 4 6.37 -8.66 -7.46
N LEU A 5 6.39 -7.33 -7.64
CA LEU A 5 5.25 -6.49 -7.28
C LEU A 5 4.06 -6.68 -8.24
N ILE A 6 4.31 -7.13 -9.46
CA ILE A 6 3.24 -7.40 -10.44
C ILE A 6 2.21 -8.39 -9.86
N ASP A 7 2.66 -9.37 -9.10
CA ASP A 7 1.78 -10.37 -8.47
C ASP A 7 0.81 -9.76 -7.45
N LEU A 8 1.13 -8.59 -6.91
CA LEU A 8 0.27 -7.84 -5.99
C LEU A 8 -0.69 -6.89 -6.72
N LEU A 9 -0.41 -6.54 -7.99
CA LEU A 9 -1.22 -5.56 -8.71
C LEU A 9 -2.60 -6.10 -9.08
N ARG A 10 -3.61 -5.28 -8.88
CA ARG A 10 -5.03 -5.56 -9.22
C ARG A 10 -5.63 -4.41 -10.00
N CYS A 11 -6.60 -4.71 -10.81
CA CYS A 11 -7.37 -3.68 -11.50
C CYS A 11 -8.14 -2.81 -10.49
N PRO A 12 -8.01 -1.47 -10.56
CA PRO A 12 -8.73 -0.58 -9.64
C PRO A 12 -10.18 -0.32 -10.02
N GLU A 13 -10.65 -0.81 -11.17
CA GLU A 13 -12.02 -0.59 -11.65
C GLU A 13 -13.06 -1.35 -10.81
N PRO A 14 -14.33 -0.88 -10.81
CA PRO A 14 -15.40 -1.43 -9.97
C PRO A 14 -15.96 -2.76 -10.52
N HIS A 15 -15.16 -3.82 -10.47
CA HIS A 15 -15.53 -5.20 -10.76
C HIS A 15 -14.85 -6.13 -9.75
N GLU A 16 -15.03 -7.44 -9.87
CA GLU A 16 -14.32 -8.41 -9.02
C GLU A 16 -12.80 -8.22 -9.06
N GLU A 17 -12.13 -8.51 -7.95
CA GLU A 17 -10.68 -8.35 -7.84
C GLU A 17 -9.97 -9.22 -8.86
N THR A 18 -9.23 -8.61 -9.78
CA THR A 18 -8.63 -9.28 -10.92
C THR A 18 -7.19 -8.87 -11.10
N TRP A 19 -6.30 -9.85 -11.37
CA TRP A 19 -4.90 -9.60 -11.73
C TRP A 19 -4.79 -8.81 -13.03
N LEU A 20 -3.74 -8.01 -13.10
CA LEU A 20 -3.35 -7.34 -14.33
C LEU A 20 -2.34 -8.21 -15.10
N VAL A 21 -2.54 -8.33 -16.40
CA VAL A 21 -1.60 -8.98 -17.31
C VAL A 21 -0.57 -7.97 -17.76
N ALA A 22 0.72 -8.26 -17.51
CA ALA A 22 1.81 -7.37 -17.86
C ALA A 22 2.45 -7.76 -19.19
N ALA A 23 2.58 -6.76 -20.09
CA ALA A 23 3.38 -6.83 -21.30
C ALA A 23 4.62 -5.93 -21.11
N PHE A 24 5.79 -6.53 -20.96
CA PHE A 24 7.02 -5.81 -20.67
C PHE A 24 7.64 -5.25 -21.95
N ASN A 25 7.96 -3.95 -21.96
CA ASN A 25 8.61 -3.26 -23.04
C ASN A 25 10.11 -3.04 -22.76
N LYS A 26 10.45 -2.73 -21.50
CA LYS A 26 11.83 -2.52 -21.06
C LYS A 26 12.03 -2.99 -19.64
N ILE A 27 13.04 -3.84 -19.44
CA ILE A 27 13.44 -4.38 -18.14
C ILE A 27 14.94 -4.13 -17.95
N ASP A 28 15.33 -3.81 -16.73
CA ASP A 28 16.72 -3.73 -16.29
C ASP A 28 16.89 -4.66 -15.07
N GLY A 29 17.59 -5.78 -15.27
CA GLY A 29 17.68 -6.87 -14.28
C GLY A 29 16.30 -7.39 -13.89
N ARG A 30 15.91 -7.18 -12.64
CA ARG A 30 14.58 -7.53 -12.10
C ARG A 30 13.63 -6.32 -12.01
N ASN A 31 14.06 -5.16 -12.54
CA ASN A 31 13.28 -3.93 -12.50
C ASN A 31 12.59 -3.66 -13.84
N ILE A 32 11.29 -3.55 -13.81
CA ILE A 32 10.48 -3.15 -14.96
C ILE A 32 10.56 -1.64 -15.06
N ILE A 33 11.05 -1.17 -16.19
CA ILE A 33 11.16 0.27 -16.51
C ILE A 33 9.95 0.72 -17.31
N GLU A 34 9.57 -0.06 -18.36
CA GLU A 34 8.43 0.22 -19.20
C GLU A 34 7.59 -1.04 -19.39
N ALA A 35 6.29 -0.94 -19.14
CA ALA A 35 5.34 -2.01 -19.41
C ALA A 35 3.93 -1.46 -19.63
N LYS A 36 3.08 -2.29 -20.24
CA LYS A 36 1.63 -2.14 -20.23
C LYS A 36 1.01 -3.18 -19.32
N LEU A 37 0.03 -2.76 -18.54
CA LEU A 37 -0.76 -3.61 -17.66
C LEU A 37 -2.19 -3.62 -18.16
N GLY A 38 -2.70 -4.77 -18.56
CA GLY A 38 -4.06 -4.93 -19.09
C GLY A 38 -4.97 -5.69 -18.13
N CYS A 39 -6.20 -5.21 -17.93
CA CYS A 39 -7.21 -5.96 -17.20
C CYS A 39 -7.95 -6.91 -18.16
N PRO A 40 -7.99 -8.24 -17.90
CA PRO A 40 -8.70 -9.18 -18.77
C PRO A 40 -10.24 -9.05 -18.70
N VAL A 41 -10.77 -8.42 -17.65
CA VAL A 41 -12.22 -8.25 -17.45
C VAL A 41 -12.73 -6.98 -18.14
N CYS A 42 -12.24 -5.81 -17.73
CA CYS A 42 -12.72 -4.53 -18.28
C CYS A 42 -11.91 -4.00 -19.46
N ARG A 43 -10.81 -4.65 -19.82
CA ARG A 43 -9.90 -4.30 -20.92
C ARG A 43 -9.23 -2.93 -20.77
N ARG A 44 -9.28 -2.31 -19.60
CA ARG A 44 -8.51 -1.10 -19.33
C ARG A 44 -7.03 -1.41 -19.32
N GLU A 45 -6.26 -0.46 -19.85
CA GLU A 45 -4.79 -0.50 -19.86
C GLU A 45 -4.23 0.57 -18.95
N TYR A 46 -3.16 0.22 -18.25
CA TYR A 46 -2.36 1.10 -17.39
C TYR A 46 -0.91 0.98 -17.81
N LEU A 47 -0.09 1.92 -17.38
CA LEU A 47 1.31 1.96 -17.78
C LEU A 47 2.23 1.80 -16.58
N ILE A 48 3.37 1.15 -16.80
CA ILE A 48 4.56 1.37 -16.01
C ILE A 48 5.48 2.24 -16.87
N HIS A 49 5.82 3.42 -16.38
CA HIS A 49 6.71 4.38 -17.03
C HIS A 49 7.79 4.83 -16.05
N GLU A 50 9.06 4.74 -16.46
CA GLU A 50 10.22 4.96 -15.60
C GLU A 50 10.17 4.18 -14.26
N GLY A 51 9.61 2.98 -14.29
CA GLY A 51 9.43 2.14 -13.12
C GLY A 51 8.25 2.51 -12.22
N ILE A 52 7.47 3.54 -12.55
CA ILE A 52 6.30 3.99 -11.79
C ILE A 52 5.04 3.38 -12.39
N GLY A 53 4.21 2.74 -11.57
CA GLY A 53 2.89 2.24 -11.98
C GLY A 53 1.87 3.39 -12.01
N ILE A 54 1.29 3.67 -13.19
CA ILE A 54 0.39 4.80 -13.42
C ILE A 54 -1.03 4.29 -13.62
N PHE A 55 -1.86 4.47 -12.59
CA PHE A 55 -3.29 4.13 -12.57
C PHE A 55 -4.18 5.38 -12.55
N GLY A 56 -3.63 6.54 -12.87
CA GLY A 56 -4.23 7.86 -12.75
C GLY A 56 -3.75 8.61 -11.50
N GLY A 57 -4.32 9.78 -11.26
CA GLY A 57 -3.96 10.63 -10.12
C GLY A 57 -2.72 11.46 -10.32
N ASP A 58 -2.42 12.24 -9.30
CA ASP A 58 -1.29 13.14 -9.24
C ASP A 58 -0.44 12.85 -7.99
N VAL A 59 0.81 13.30 -8.03
CA VAL A 59 1.67 13.33 -6.85
C VAL A 59 1.09 14.30 -5.83
N SER A 60 0.88 13.83 -4.63
CA SER A 60 0.36 14.64 -3.51
C SER A 60 1.01 14.20 -2.21
N ALA A 61 1.55 15.16 -1.47
CA ALA A 61 2.11 14.92 -0.15
C ALA A 61 1.79 16.08 0.79
N ASP A 62 1.70 15.81 2.09
CA ASP A 62 1.70 16.83 3.12
C ASP A 62 3.08 17.53 3.16
N SER A 63 3.12 18.74 3.72
CA SER A 63 4.38 19.45 3.98
C SER A 63 5.08 18.97 5.26
N ARG A 64 4.45 18.10 6.04
CA ARG A 64 5.02 17.54 7.26
C ARG A 64 6.18 16.60 6.93
N GLU A 65 7.27 16.75 7.67
CA GLU A 65 8.34 15.77 7.67
C GLU A 65 7.97 14.60 8.58
N GLU A 66 8.03 13.39 8.06
CA GLU A 66 7.81 12.16 8.80
C GLU A 66 9.17 11.53 9.16
N ASP A 67 9.24 10.87 10.31
CA ASP A 67 10.46 10.22 10.80
C ASP A 67 10.42 8.72 10.49
N ALA A 68 11.49 8.22 9.88
CA ALA A 68 11.58 6.83 9.45
C ALA A 68 11.55 5.84 10.62
N THR A 69 12.25 6.14 11.71
CA THR A 69 12.33 5.27 12.90
C THR A 69 10.98 5.18 13.59
N THR A 70 10.33 6.32 13.79
CA THR A 70 8.98 6.40 14.38
C THR A 70 7.95 5.69 13.52
N THR A 71 7.99 5.89 12.20
CA THR A 71 7.10 5.20 11.24
C THR A 71 7.30 3.70 11.29
N ALA A 72 8.54 3.22 11.28
CA ALA A 72 8.86 1.80 11.37
C ALA A 72 8.37 1.18 12.69
N ALA A 73 8.51 1.88 13.80
CA ALA A 73 8.04 1.43 15.12
C ALA A 73 6.50 1.37 15.16
N PHE A 74 5.80 2.37 14.66
CA PHE A 74 4.33 2.39 14.62
C PHE A 74 3.76 1.29 13.71
N LEU A 75 4.41 1.00 12.59
CA LEU A 75 4.04 -0.09 11.70
C LEU A 75 4.54 -1.47 12.17
N ASP A 76 5.22 -1.55 13.32
CA ASP A 76 5.76 -2.80 13.89
C ASP A 76 6.68 -3.56 12.93
N LEU A 77 7.60 -2.86 12.29
CA LEU A 77 8.51 -3.46 11.30
C LEU A 77 9.70 -4.15 11.97
N THR A 78 9.44 -5.00 12.96
CA THR A 78 10.46 -5.70 13.75
C THR A 78 11.01 -6.96 13.10
N SER A 79 10.38 -7.44 12.03
CA SER A 79 10.78 -8.65 11.29
C SER A 79 11.00 -8.33 9.81
N PRO A 80 12.02 -8.90 9.17
CA PRO A 80 12.28 -8.67 7.75
C PRO A 80 11.19 -9.23 6.83
N GLY A 81 11.18 -8.79 5.57
CA GLY A 81 10.28 -9.30 4.53
C GLY A 81 8.84 -8.81 4.61
N LYS A 82 8.52 -7.85 5.49
CA LYS A 82 7.21 -7.20 5.51
C LYS A 82 7.03 -6.33 4.27
N THR A 83 5.81 -6.26 3.76
CA THR A 83 5.46 -5.36 2.65
C THR A 83 4.52 -4.28 3.17
N ILE A 84 4.86 -3.01 2.91
CA ILE A 84 4.14 -1.84 3.41
C ILE A 84 3.79 -0.87 2.28
N LEU A 85 2.76 -0.04 2.51
CA LEU A 85 2.41 1.08 1.65
C LEU A 85 2.60 2.39 2.41
N LEU A 86 3.26 3.34 1.77
CA LEU A 86 3.62 4.65 2.30
C LEU A 86 3.04 5.74 1.37
N ALA A 87 1.97 6.39 1.79
CA ALA A 87 1.29 7.39 0.99
C ALA A 87 1.76 8.81 1.31
N GLY A 88 1.91 9.63 0.26
CA GLY A 88 2.25 11.03 0.36
C GLY A 88 3.57 11.29 1.09
N ALA A 89 3.54 12.04 2.18
CA ALA A 89 4.73 12.42 2.95
C ALA A 89 5.55 11.22 3.47
N PHE A 90 4.89 10.13 3.85
CA PHE A 90 5.59 8.90 4.26
C PHE A 90 6.44 8.28 3.14
N GLY A 91 6.14 8.58 1.88
CA GLY A 91 6.95 8.15 0.75
C GLY A 91 8.37 8.73 0.71
N PHE A 92 8.63 9.86 1.38
CA PHE A 92 9.97 10.46 1.45
C PHE A 92 10.95 9.62 2.27
N VAL A 93 10.45 8.95 3.33
CA VAL A 93 11.27 8.13 4.23
C VAL A 93 11.28 6.64 3.85
N ALA A 94 10.72 6.29 2.69
CA ALA A 94 10.58 4.90 2.26
C ALA A 94 11.92 4.16 2.13
N ASP A 95 12.95 4.80 1.56
CA ASP A 95 14.27 4.18 1.37
C ASP A 95 14.95 3.91 2.72
N GLU A 96 14.88 4.87 3.65
CA GLU A 96 15.45 4.74 4.99
C GLU A 96 14.76 3.64 5.79
N ILE A 97 13.41 3.56 5.76
CA ILE A 97 12.65 2.50 6.41
C ILE A 97 13.07 1.14 5.88
N VAL A 98 13.17 0.99 4.56
CA VAL A 98 13.52 -0.28 3.91
C VAL A 98 14.93 -0.71 4.27
N GLU A 99 15.89 0.21 4.28
CA GLU A 99 17.27 -0.07 4.67
C GLU A 99 17.37 -0.55 6.12
N MET A 100 16.66 0.12 7.05
CA MET A 100 16.68 -0.26 8.47
C MET A 100 15.96 -1.58 8.77
N THR A 101 14.85 -1.87 8.07
CA THR A 101 13.93 -2.95 8.47
C THR A 101 13.97 -4.17 7.56
N GLN A 102 14.67 -4.09 6.44
CA GLN A 102 14.65 -5.11 5.38
C GLN A 102 13.22 -5.45 4.90
N SER A 103 12.34 -4.47 4.95
CA SER A 103 10.98 -4.55 4.40
C SER A 103 10.98 -4.18 2.91
N ARG A 104 9.81 -4.31 2.25
CA ARG A 104 9.54 -3.78 0.93
C ARG A 104 8.51 -2.69 1.05
N ALA A 105 8.73 -1.56 0.39
CA ALA A 105 7.80 -0.45 0.43
C ALA A 105 7.16 -0.18 -0.94
N ILE A 106 5.90 0.22 -0.91
CA ILE A 106 5.16 0.76 -2.05
C ILE A 106 4.85 2.21 -1.72
N SER A 107 5.49 3.13 -2.42
CA SER A 107 5.23 4.56 -2.31
C SER A 107 4.02 4.93 -3.15
N LEU A 108 2.98 5.48 -2.53
CA LEU A 108 1.72 5.85 -3.18
C LEU A 108 1.58 7.37 -3.29
N ASN A 109 1.40 7.87 -4.52
CA ASN A 109 1.18 9.29 -4.83
C ASN A 109 2.23 10.23 -4.22
N ALA A 110 3.41 9.73 -3.90
CA ALA A 110 4.50 10.49 -3.32
C ALA A 110 5.46 11.00 -4.42
N PRO A 111 6.14 12.14 -4.20
CA PRO A 111 7.10 12.69 -5.14
C PRO A 111 8.40 11.85 -5.17
N ARG A 112 8.42 10.81 -5.99
CA ARG A 112 9.57 9.94 -6.21
C ARG A 112 10.04 9.97 -7.66
N LYS A 113 11.35 9.80 -7.84
CA LYS A 113 11.97 9.62 -9.17
C LYS A 113 12.16 8.11 -9.44
N GLY A 114 11.05 7.42 -9.76
CA GLY A 114 11.10 6.00 -10.11
C GLY A 114 11.07 5.04 -8.92
N SER A 115 11.30 3.77 -9.22
CA SER A 115 11.34 2.65 -8.26
C SER A 115 12.75 2.07 -8.18
N ASN A 116 13.07 1.41 -7.08
CA ASN A 116 14.27 0.59 -6.92
C ASN A 116 13.90 -0.86 -6.53
N GLU A 117 14.88 -1.67 -6.15
CA GLU A 117 14.63 -3.09 -5.83
C GLU A 117 13.64 -3.30 -4.67
N ASN A 118 13.66 -2.41 -3.67
CA ASN A 118 12.89 -2.57 -2.44
C ASN A 118 11.78 -1.54 -2.27
N VAL A 119 11.80 -0.45 -3.06
CA VAL A 119 10.76 0.59 -3.04
C VAL A 119 10.17 0.74 -4.43
N ALA A 120 8.91 0.41 -4.57
CA ALA A 120 8.13 0.66 -5.78
C ALA A 120 7.36 1.98 -5.67
N ALA A 121 7.02 2.57 -6.80
CA ALA A 121 6.16 3.76 -6.86
C ALA A 121 4.90 3.48 -7.65
N ILE A 122 3.76 3.93 -7.12
CA ILE A 122 2.45 3.81 -7.75
C ILE A 122 1.73 5.16 -7.64
N MET A 123 1.02 5.54 -8.70
CA MET A 123 0.12 6.67 -8.74
C MET A 123 -1.29 6.20 -9.05
N THR A 124 -2.28 6.64 -8.25
CA THR A 124 -3.70 6.35 -8.48
C THR A 124 -4.59 7.49 -8.02
N ALA A 125 -5.68 7.74 -8.75
CA ALA A 125 -6.74 8.68 -8.38
C ALA A 125 -7.94 7.98 -7.72
N SER A 126 -7.94 6.65 -7.67
CA SER A 126 -9.09 5.83 -7.28
C SER A 126 -8.66 4.74 -6.30
N ARG A 127 -9.25 3.57 -6.41
CA ARG A 127 -8.92 2.39 -5.63
C ARG A 127 -7.42 2.07 -5.68
N ILE A 128 -6.84 1.68 -4.56
CA ILE A 128 -5.44 1.25 -4.50
C ILE A 128 -5.29 -0.05 -5.31
N PRO A 129 -4.45 -0.07 -6.37
CA PRO A 129 -4.36 -1.21 -7.29
C PRO A 129 -3.57 -2.39 -6.70
N LEU A 130 -3.88 -2.79 -5.47
CA LEU A 130 -3.21 -3.88 -4.76
C LEU A 130 -4.22 -4.92 -4.28
N ALA A 131 -3.74 -6.15 -4.17
CA ALA A 131 -4.53 -7.29 -3.70
C ALA A 131 -5.03 -7.10 -2.27
N SER A 132 -6.22 -7.60 -1.99
CA SER A 132 -6.78 -7.66 -0.65
C SER A 132 -5.90 -8.49 0.27
N SER A 133 -5.77 -8.08 1.53
CA SER A 133 -5.01 -8.78 2.58
C SER A 133 -3.56 -9.12 2.18
N SER A 134 -2.90 -8.23 1.44
CA SER A 134 -1.54 -8.46 0.92
C SER A 134 -0.44 -7.74 1.71
N LEU A 135 -0.79 -6.68 2.46
CA LEU A 135 0.19 -5.84 3.15
C LEU A 135 0.22 -6.04 4.66
N ASN A 136 1.38 -5.75 5.25
CA ASN A 136 1.61 -5.80 6.70
C ASN A 136 1.37 -4.44 7.38
N GLY A 137 1.59 -3.34 6.64
CA GLY A 137 1.44 -1.99 7.15
C GLY A 137 1.04 -1.00 6.06
N VAL A 138 0.30 0.04 6.45
CA VAL A 138 -0.08 1.17 5.61
C VAL A 138 0.12 2.44 6.41
N ALA A 139 0.78 3.44 5.82
CA ALA A 139 0.89 4.78 6.38
C ALA A 139 0.26 5.79 5.43
N LEU A 140 -0.65 6.62 5.94
CA LEU A 140 -1.38 7.64 5.20
C LEU A 140 -1.10 9.00 5.82
N ASP A 141 -0.56 9.95 5.05
CA ASP A 141 -0.44 11.33 5.51
C ASP A 141 -1.82 12.03 5.59
N SER A 142 -1.87 13.27 6.06
CA SER A 142 -3.13 13.99 6.26
C SER A 142 -3.96 14.14 4.99
N ARG A 143 -3.34 14.24 3.83
CA ARG A 143 -4.02 14.35 2.52
C ARG A 143 -4.60 13.03 2.05
N HIS A 144 -4.02 11.91 2.49
CA HIS A 144 -4.44 10.55 2.15
C HIS A 144 -5.31 9.91 3.25
N SER A 145 -5.43 10.50 4.43
CA SER A 145 -6.25 10.00 5.55
C SER A 145 -7.76 10.26 5.32
N THR A 146 -8.27 9.98 4.12
CA THR A 146 -9.68 10.10 3.77
C THR A 146 -10.44 8.82 4.11
N GLN A 147 -11.76 8.94 4.34
CA GLN A 147 -12.60 7.76 4.61
C GLN A 147 -12.47 6.68 3.53
N PHE A 148 -12.36 7.09 2.27
CA PHE A 148 -12.17 6.17 1.14
C PHE A 148 -10.84 5.41 1.24
N LEU A 149 -9.73 6.11 1.46
CA LEU A 149 -8.41 5.47 1.54
C LEU A 149 -8.22 4.68 2.83
N VAL A 150 -8.89 5.04 3.92
CA VAL A 150 -8.95 4.22 5.14
C VAL A 150 -9.68 2.91 4.88
N ALA A 151 -10.79 2.91 4.15
CA ALA A 151 -11.48 1.69 3.73
C ALA A 151 -10.62 0.83 2.78
N GLU A 152 -9.89 1.46 1.85
CA GLU A 152 -8.93 0.75 0.99
C GLU A 152 -7.75 0.17 1.80
N ALA A 153 -7.25 0.89 2.81
CA ALA A 153 -6.25 0.37 3.74
C ALA A 153 -6.77 -0.88 4.48
N ALA A 154 -8.03 -0.86 4.94
CA ALA A 154 -8.66 -2.02 5.54
C ALA A 154 -8.72 -3.22 4.58
N ARG A 155 -9.00 -2.98 3.30
CA ARG A 155 -9.03 -4.02 2.28
C ARG A 155 -7.67 -4.66 2.03
N ILE A 156 -6.62 -3.84 1.86
CA ILE A 156 -5.28 -4.33 1.47
C ILE A 156 -4.44 -4.85 2.64
N LEU A 157 -4.71 -4.40 3.86
CA LEU A 157 -4.02 -4.90 5.06
C LEU A 157 -4.44 -6.33 5.38
N ARG A 158 -3.49 -7.12 5.83
CA ARG A 158 -3.74 -8.42 6.46
C ARG A 158 -4.41 -8.23 7.84
N PRO A 159 -5.17 -9.19 8.34
CA PRO A 159 -5.55 -9.22 9.75
C PRO A 159 -4.32 -9.06 10.66
N GLY A 160 -4.40 -8.18 11.65
CA GLY A 160 -3.25 -7.82 12.50
C GLY A 160 -2.26 -6.83 11.85
N GLY A 161 -2.45 -6.45 10.60
CA GLY A 161 -1.67 -5.39 9.94
C GLY A 161 -1.95 -4.01 10.53
N ARG A 162 -0.96 -3.11 10.49
CA ARG A 162 -1.06 -1.79 11.12
C ARG A 162 -1.36 -0.68 10.12
N LEU A 163 -2.26 0.21 10.53
CA LEU A 163 -2.54 1.47 9.87
C LEU A 163 -1.99 2.61 10.72
N LEU A 164 -1.11 3.40 10.14
CA LEU A 164 -0.63 4.67 10.67
C LEU A 164 -1.27 5.81 9.88
N MET A 165 -1.83 6.78 10.55
CA MET A 165 -2.41 7.97 9.92
C MET A 165 -1.88 9.23 10.57
N SER A 166 -1.53 10.25 9.77
CA SER A 166 -1.25 11.59 10.27
C SER A 166 -2.57 12.37 10.35
N GLY A 167 -2.75 13.12 11.44
CA GLY A 167 -3.93 13.96 11.67
C GLY A 167 -5.16 13.24 12.24
N ASP A 168 -6.30 13.90 12.19
CA ASP A 168 -7.58 13.45 12.77
C ASP A 168 -8.43 12.69 11.75
N ALA A 169 -8.01 11.50 11.35
CA ALA A 169 -8.82 10.69 10.46
C ALA A 169 -9.81 9.81 11.25
N PRO A 170 -11.03 9.59 10.72
CA PRO A 170 -11.99 8.70 11.34
C PRO A 170 -11.50 7.25 11.27
N ILE A 171 -11.50 6.58 12.42
CA ILE A 171 -11.25 5.13 12.47
C ILE A 171 -12.55 4.41 12.15
N THR A 172 -12.51 3.49 11.20
CA THR A 172 -13.65 2.65 10.83
C THR A 172 -13.73 1.39 11.73
N SER A 173 -14.86 0.68 11.67
CA SER A 173 -15.11 -0.51 12.51
C SER A 173 -14.16 -1.67 12.21
N GLU A 174 -13.47 -1.66 11.07
CA GLU A 174 -12.47 -2.66 10.69
C GLU A 174 -11.14 -2.53 11.47
N PHE A 175 -10.99 -1.43 12.21
CA PHE A 175 -9.77 -1.14 12.93
C PHE A 175 -10.00 -1.02 14.44
N ARG A 176 -9.01 -1.51 15.21
CA ARG A 176 -8.87 -1.24 16.63
C ARG A 176 -7.76 -0.21 16.84
N GLN A 177 -8.08 0.93 17.43
CA GLN A 177 -7.05 1.91 17.79
C GLN A 177 -6.11 1.32 18.85
N LEU A 178 -4.79 1.44 18.60
CA LEU A 178 -3.74 1.00 19.52
C LEU A 178 -3.13 2.18 20.28
N ALA A 179 -2.87 3.27 19.57
CA ALA A 179 -2.27 4.47 20.13
C ALA A 179 -2.75 5.72 19.39
N ARG A 180 -2.66 6.85 20.06
CA ARG A 180 -2.86 8.18 19.47
C ARG A 180 -1.95 9.17 20.19
N ASP A 181 -1.29 10.02 19.43
CA ASP A 181 -0.62 11.23 19.94
C ASP A 181 -1.19 12.48 19.24
N GLU A 182 -0.53 13.62 19.37
CA GLU A 182 -0.96 14.89 18.77
C GLU A 182 -0.92 14.87 17.23
N ASN A 183 -0.12 14.01 16.64
CA ASN A 183 0.19 13.98 15.21
C ASN A 183 -0.28 12.72 14.50
N HIS A 184 -0.37 11.60 15.22
CA HIS A 184 -0.56 10.28 14.62
C HIS A 184 -1.63 9.44 15.33
N VAL A 185 -2.26 8.61 14.55
CA VAL A 185 -3.15 7.55 15.02
C VAL A 185 -2.64 6.23 14.51
N VAL A 186 -2.40 5.29 15.42
CA VAL A 186 -1.99 3.92 15.09
C VAL A 186 -3.14 2.97 15.38
N SER A 187 -3.50 2.17 14.39
CA SER A 187 -4.59 1.21 14.50
C SER A 187 -4.17 -0.16 13.94
N GLU A 188 -4.83 -1.21 14.38
CA GLU A 188 -4.63 -2.57 13.91
C GLU A 188 -5.88 -3.06 13.20
N ARG A 189 -5.74 -3.68 12.03
CA ARG A 189 -6.86 -4.30 11.33
C ARG A 189 -7.39 -5.49 12.12
N ILE A 190 -8.66 -5.44 12.47
CA ILE A 190 -9.37 -6.56 13.10
C ILE A 190 -9.58 -7.65 12.05
N GLY A 191 -9.24 -8.89 12.38
CA GLY A 191 -9.56 -10.02 11.50
C GLY A 191 -11.06 -10.29 11.49
N ASP A 192 -11.58 -10.73 10.36
CA ASP A 192 -12.90 -11.29 10.30
C ASP A 192 -12.93 -12.52 11.25
N LEU A 193 -13.67 -12.43 12.34
CA LEU A 193 -13.98 -13.57 13.20
C LEU A 193 -14.86 -14.53 12.40
N THR A 194 -14.26 -15.36 11.57
CA THR A 194 -14.95 -16.52 11.02
C THR A 194 -15.25 -17.43 12.20
N THR A 195 -16.45 -17.31 12.74
CA THR A 195 -16.98 -18.22 13.75
C THR A 195 -17.03 -19.61 13.13
N LEU A 196 -16.01 -20.41 13.37
CA LEU A 196 -16.05 -21.85 13.09
C LEU A 196 -17.17 -22.41 13.97
N GLN A 197 -18.40 -22.43 13.46
CA GLN A 197 -19.46 -23.22 14.05
C GLN A 197 -19.03 -24.69 13.92
N ARG A 198 -18.49 -25.24 15.03
CA ARG A 198 -18.37 -26.69 15.18
C ARG A 198 -19.78 -27.25 15.02
N LYS A 199 -20.05 -27.89 13.88
CA LYS A 199 -21.16 -28.83 13.78
C LYS A 199 -20.92 -29.90 14.84
N ALA A 200 -21.66 -29.80 15.96
CA ALA A 200 -21.78 -30.92 16.87
C ALA A 200 -22.46 -32.05 16.09
N GLY A 201 -21.68 -33.06 15.75
CA GLY A 201 -22.22 -34.28 15.17
C GLY A 201 -23.15 -34.95 16.18
N ARG A 202 -24.32 -35.32 15.70
CA ARG A 202 -25.18 -36.34 16.32
C ARG A 202 -24.70 -37.70 15.89
#